data_ec2f1345b6b24743ce9f798620aab8ff
#
_entry.id   ec2f1345b6b24743ce9f798620aab8ff
#
_cell.length_a   1.000
_cell.length_b   1.000
_cell.length_c   1.000
_cell.angle_alpha   90.00
_cell.angle_beta   90.00
_cell.angle_gamma   90.00
#
_symmetry.space_group_name_H-M   'P 1'
#
loop_
_entity.id
_entity.type
_entity.pdbx_description
1 polymer ?
#
loop_
_entity_poly.entity_id
_entity_poly.type
_entity_poly.pdbx_seq_one_letter_code
_entity_poly.pdbx_strand_id
1 'polypeptide(L)'
;MLNEQTMHKLYAMKLSGMAESYEEQRQQSQMGELSFEERFAMLVERQWIWKENRALTRRLKYAKLKLDACIEDMDYRHPRGLRRSTIEQLVSCEWIKYHRNCIITGPTGAGKTFIGCALAHQACREGYRALYFYTPKIFRQMAIAHVDGRITNLLKKISRVDVLVIDDWGLATLERHQYRDFLEILDDRHGSGSTLITSQFPTSAWHDIIGDPTVADAILDRLVHNAHKIELKGESMRKKKKRGDEITNAAEDDRKEKKEKKRRPDPSDQGSDNANLGGKA
;
A
#
# COMPACT_ATOMS: atom_id res chain seq x y z
N MET A 1 35.55 -8.32 27.46
CA MET A 1 35.64 -9.76 27.18
C MET A 1 34.28 -10.49 27.31
N LEU A 2 33.69 -10.70 28.54
CA LEU A 2 32.44 -11.46 28.63
C LEU A 2 31.27 -10.87 27.83
N ASN A 3 31.10 -9.56 27.88
CA ASN A 3 30.03 -8.85 27.16
C ASN A 3 30.19 -8.92 25.64
N GLU A 4 31.39 -8.78 25.10
CA GLU A 4 31.67 -8.90 23.67
C GLU A 4 31.41 -10.32 23.18
N GLN A 5 31.76 -11.32 23.97
CA GLN A 5 31.44 -12.71 23.68
C GLN A 5 29.93 -12.96 23.66
N THR A 6 29.18 -12.35 24.58
CA THR A 6 27.71 -12.45 24.62
C THR A 6 27.10 -11.79 23.39
N MET A 7 27.54 -10.58 23.03
CA MET A 7 27.08 -9.88 21.81
C MET A 7 27.37 -10.69 20.56
N HIS A 8 28.58 -11.22 20.44
CA HIS A 8 28.95 -12.06 19.28
C HIS A 8 28.04 -13.30 19.17
N LYS A 9 27.74 -13.97 20.29
CA LYS A 9 26.84 -15.14 20.33
C LYS A 9 25.42 -14.75 19.95
N LEU A 10 24.88 -13.63 20.45
CA LEU A 10 23.54 -13.15 20.08
C LEU A 10 23.41 -12.89 18.57
N TYR A 11 24.39 -12.23 17.96
CA TYR A 11 24.41 -12.02 16.50
C TYR A 11 24.57 -13.34 15.73
N ALA A 12 25.43 -14.26 16.18
CA ALA A 12 25.59 -15.58 15.56
C ALA A 12 24.27 -16.39 15.59
N MET A 13 23.51 -16.29 16.67
CA MET A 13 22.16 -16.88 16.82
C MET A 13 21.07 -16.08 16.07
N LYS A 14 21.39 -14.99 15.37
CA LYS A 14 20.44 -14.10 14.68
C LYS A 14 19.44 -13.41 15.62
N LEU A 15 19.85 -13.13 16.85
CA LEU A 15 19.07 -12.43 17.88
C LEU A 15 19.46 -10.95 17.94
N SER A 16 19.39 -10.27 16.77
CA SER A 16 19.86 -8.88 16.62
C SER A 16 19.07 -7.90 17.50
N GLY A 17 17.74 -8.06 17.60
CA GLY A 17 16.92 -7.19 18.46
C GLY A 17 17.25 -7.33 19.95
N MET A 18 17.57 -8.55 20.39
CA MET A 18 18.03 -8.80 21.76
C MET A 18 19.42 -8.22 21.99
N ALA A 19 20.31 -8.32 21.01
CA ALA A 19 21.67 -7.74 21.09
C ALA A 19 21.62 -6.21 21.20
N GLU A 20 20.82 -5.56 20.35
CA GLU A 20 20.60 -4.10 20.38
C GLU A 20 20.05 -3.66 21.75
N SER A 21 19.01 -4.33 22.24
CA SER A 21 18.39 -4.02 23.53
C SER A 21 19.34 -4.29 24.71
N TYR A 22 20.17 -5.32 24.64
CA TYR A 22 21.18 -5.59 25.66
C TYR A 22 22.23 -4.47 25.73
N GLU A 23 22.68 -3.96 24.59
CA GLU A 23 23.62 -2.84 24.55
C GLU A 23 22.97 -1.53 25.05
N GLU A 24 21.70 -1.25 24.67
CA GLU A 24 20.93 -0.11 25.19
C GLU A 24 20.79 -0.16 26.71
N GLN A 25 20.47 -1.33 27.30
CA GLN A 25 20.35 -1.51 28.76
C GLN A 25 21.69 -1.26 29.49
N ARG A 26 22.81 -1.58 28.88
CA ARG A 26 24.14 -1.32 29.47
C ARG A 26 24.51 0.15 29.54
N GLN A 27 24.01 0.96 28.61
CA GLN A 27 24.30 2.39 28.52
C GLN A 27 23.40 3.22 29.45
N GLN A 28 22.28 2.66 29.93
CA GLN A 28 21.30 3.37 30.74
C GLN A 28 21.47 3.02 32.23
N SER A 29 21.87 4.01 33.04
CA SER A 29 22.08 3.84 34.49
C SER A 29 20.81 3.44 35.26
N GLN A 30 19.62 3.86 34.78
CA GLN A 30 18.33 3.55 35.38
C GLN A 30 17.95 2.04 35.29
N MET A 31 18.57 1.31 34.38
CA MET A 31 18.32 -0.12 34.23
C MET A 31 18.80 -0.96 35.44
N GLY A 32 19.64 -0.40 36.33
CA GLY A 32 20.06 -1.04 37.56
C GLY A 32 18.98 -1.16 38.62
N GLU A 33 17.91 -0.38 38.54
CA GLU A 33 16.75 -0.41 39.43
C GLU A 33 15.74 -1.51 39.08
N LEU A 34 15.78 -2.06 37.86
CA LEU A 34 14.92 -3.13 37.40
C LEU A 34 15.45 -4.50 37.79
N SER A 35 14.54 -5.41 38.11
CA SER A 35 14.87 -6.82 38.36
C SER A 35 15.45 -7.49 37.10
N PHE A 36 16.09 -8.65 37.31
CA PHE A 36 16.58 -9.44 36.17
C PHE A 36 15.43 -9.86 35.23
N GLU A 37 14.31 -10.26 35.80
CA GLU A 37 13.12 -10.72 35.06
C GLU A 37 12.57 -9.63 34.16
N GLU A 38 12.45 -8.39 34.65
CA GLU A 38 11.98 -7.24 33.88
C GLU A 38 12.93 -6.92 32.74
N ARG A 39 14.23 -6.86 32.98
CA ARG A 39 15.25 -6.62 31.97
C ARG A 39 15.27 -7.71 30.90
N PHE A 40 15.15 -8.97 31.32
CA PHE A 40 15.11 -10.11 30.41
C PHE A 40 13.84 -10.09 29.55
N ALA A 41 12.68 -9.77 30.13
CA ALA A 41 11.44 -9.61 29.39
C ALA A 41 11.55 -8.54 28.30
N MET A 42 12.21 -7.40 28.60
CA MET A 42 12.46 -6.34 27.60
C MET A 42 13.36 -6.84 26.46
N LEU A 43 14.37 -7.66 26.72
CA LEU A 43 15.21 -8.25 25.67
C LEU A 43 14.41 -9.16 24.75
N VAL A 44 13.56 -10.00 25.32
CA VAL A 44 12.70 -10.95 24.57
C VAL A 44 11.68 -10.17 23.71
N GLU A 45 11.02 -9.18 24.30
CA GLU A 45 10.04 -8.34 23.60
C GLU A 45 10.67 -7.59 22.41
N ARG A 46 11.86 -7.00 22.61
CA ARG A 46 12.59 -6.33 21.55
C ARG A 46 12.94 -7.28 20.39
N GLN A 47 13.36 -8.50 20.73
CA GLN A 47 13.65 -9.52 19.72
C GLN A 47 12.41 -9.95 18.96
N TRP A 48 11.27 -10.08 19.65
CA TRP A 48 10.00 -10.41 19.03
C TRP A 48 9.58 -9.33 18.03
N ILE A 49 9.55 -8.07 18.44
CA ILE A 49 9.22 -6.91 17.59
C ILE A 49 10.16 -6.85 16.38
N TRP A 50 11.47 -7.03 16.60
CA TRP A 50 12.47 -7.02 15.54
C TRP A 50 12.19 -8.11 14.49
N LYS A 51 11.86 -9.32 14.94
CA LYS A 51 11.54 -10.46 14.09
C LYS A 51 10.27 -10.22 13.27
N GLU A 52 9.21 -9.70 13.91
CA GLU A 52 7.95 -9.39 13.25
C GLU A 52 8.11 -8.27 12.20
N ASN A 53 8.81 -7.19 12.53
CA ASN A 53 9.10 -6.09 11.60
C ASN A 53 9.90 -6.58 10.39
N ARG A 54 10.89 -7.42 10.60
CA ARG A 54 11.68 -8.02 9.51
C ARG A 54 10.85 -8.97 8.65
N ALA A 55 9.95 -9.73 9.25
CA ALA A 55 9.03 -10.61 8.53
C ALA A 55 8.04 -9.78 7.69
N LEU A 56 7.45 -8.72 8.25
CA LEU A 56 6.58 -7.79 7.54
C LEU A 56 7.30 -7.14 6.35
N THR A 57 8.50 -6.60 6.57
CA THR A 57 9.31 -5.99 5.50
C THR A 57 9.53 -6.97 4.34
N ARG A 58 9.82 -8.23 4.63
CA ARG A 58 9.98 -9.27 3.60
C ARG A 58 8.67 -9.56 2.86
N ARG A 59 7.53 -9.65 3.58
CA ARG A 59 6.21 -9.85 2.98
C ARG A 59 5.83 -8.70 2.05
N LEU A 60 6.03 -7.45 2.48
CA LEU A 60 5.75 -6.26 1.67
C LEU A 60 6.65 -6.17 0.42
N LYS A 61 7.94 -6.45 0.57
CA LYS A 61 8.87 -6.52 -0.57
C LYS A 61 8.46 -7.59 -1.59
N TYR A 62 7.98 -8.73 -1.11
CA TYR A 62 7.48 -9.81 -1.96
C TYR A 62 6.17 -9.45 -2.64
N ALA A 63 5.27 -8.77 -1.95
CA ALA A 63 3.95 -8.40 -2.43
C ALA A 63 3.98 -7.47 -3.66
N LYS A 64 5.02 -6.65 -3.83
CA LYS A 64 5.22 -5.71 -4.94
C LYS A 64 4.01 -4.80 -5.17
N LEU A 65 3.42 -4.30 -4.09
CA LEU A 65 2.27 -3.41 -4.16
C LEU A 65 2.60 -2.18 -5.01
N LYS A 66 1.62 -1.72 -5.79
CA LYS A 66 1.76 -0.55 -6.68
C LYS A 66 1.85 0.76 -5.90
N LEU A 67 1.16 0.82 -4.77
CA LEU A 67 1.08 2.00 -3.90
C LEU A 67 1.48 1.59 -2.49
N ASP A 68 2.21 2.47 -1.82
CA ASP A 68 2.38 2.42 -0.37
C ASP A 68 1.12 3.02 0.26
N ALA A 69 0.17 2.13 0.58
CA ALA A 69 -1.16 2.50 1.03
C ALA A 69 -1.50 1.72 2.30
N CYS A 70 -1.95 2.45 3.32
CA CYS A 70 -2.39 1.89 4.60
C CYS A 70 -3.89 2.08 4.81
N ILE A 71 -4.48 1.25 5.66
CA ILE A 71 -5.91 1.35 6.03
C ILE A 71 -6.17 2.68 6.74
N GLU A 72 -5.23 3.13 7.55
CA GLU A 72 -5.26 4.36 8.32
C GLU A 72 -5.39 5.62 7.43
N ASP A 73 -4.88 5.56 6.19
CA ASP A 73 -4.89 6.66 5.22
C ASP A 73 -6.17 6.71 4.37
N MET A 74 -7.17 5.87 4.68
CA MET A 74 -8.42 5.84 3.91
C MET A 74 -9.28 7.06 4.17
N ASP A 75 -9.59 7.82 3.12
CA ASP A 75 -10.55 8.90 3.17
C ASP A 75 -11.99 8.39 3.04
N TYR A 76 -12.75 8.44 4.13
CA TYR A 76 -14.17 8.10 4.20
C TYR A 76 -15.09 9.33 4.01
N ARG A 77 -14.56 10.56 4.01
CA ARG A 77 -15.35 11.79 3.88
C ARG A 77 -15.80 12.02 2.44
N HIS A 78 -15.07 11.45 1.49
CA HIS A 78 -15.42 11.57 0.08
C HIS A 78 -16.63 10.70 -0.25
N PRO A 79 -17.73 11.29 -0.83
CA PRO A 79 -18.98 10.56 -1.13
C PRO A 79 -18.78 9.63 -2.34
N ARG A 80 -18.12 8.50 -2.15
CA ARG A 80 -17.83 7.49 -3.18
C ARG A 80 -18.45 6.13 -2.89
N GLY A 81 -19.38 6.04 -1.94
CA GLY A 81 -20.02 4.79 -1.57
C GLY A 81 -19.16 3.85 -0.70
N LEU A 82 -17.97 4.26 -0.30
CA LEU A 82 -17.11 3.49 0.59
C LEU A 82 -17.65 3.54 2.03
N ARG A 83 -18.12 2.40 2.52
CA ARG A 83 -18.62 2.27 3.90
C ARG A 83 -17.49 1.86 4.83
N ARG A 84 -17.34 2.57 5.93
CA ARG A 84 -16.32 2.27 6.95
C ARG A 84 -16.52 0.86 7.54
N SER A 85 -17.75 0.46 7.83
CA SER A 85 -18.06 -0.88 8.35
C SER A 85 -17.62 -2.02 7.41
N THR A 86 -17.73 -1.83 6.09
CA THR A 86 -17.26 -2.83 5.11
C THR A 86 -15.73 -2.97 5.15
N ILE A 87 -15.01 -1.87 5.30
CA ILE A 87 -13.55 -1.92 5.41
C ILE A 87 -13.13 -2.53 6.74
N GLU A 88 -13.76 -2.17 7.86
CA GLU A 88 -13.50 -2.76 9.19
C GLU A 88 -13.67 -4.28 9.18
N GLN A 89 -14.71 -4.77 8.50
CA GLN A 89 -14.91 -6.21 8.30
C GLN A 89 -13.77 -6.86 7.50
N LEU A 90 -13.24 -6.19 6.49
CA LEU A 90 -12.13 -6.72 5.66
C LEU A 90 -10.77 -6.61 6.36
N VAL A 91 -10.60 -5.63 7.25
CA VAL A 91 -9.37 -5.42 8.04
C VAL A 91 -9.11 -6.60 9.00
N SER A 92 -10.17 -7.29 9.47
CA SER A 92 -10.03 -8.51 10.30
C SER A 92 -9.33 -9.67 9.59
N CYS A 93 -9.18 -9.59 8.26
CA CYS A 93 -8.61 -10.63 7.40
C CYS A 93 -9.33 -12.01 7.46
N GLU A 94 -10.53 -12.08 8.06
CA GLU A 94 -11.32 -13.32 8.06
C GLU A 94 -11.66 -13.81 6.65
N TRP A 95 -11.86 -12.89 5.70
CA TRP A 95 -12.09 -13.23 4.31
C TRP A 95 -10.91 -14.03 3.69
N ILE A 96 -9.68 -13.77 4.14
CA ILE A 96 -8.49 -14.53 3.72
C ILE A 96 -8.50 -15.91 4.38
N LYS A 97 -8.77 -15.97 5.68
CA LYS A 97 -8.85 -17.21 6.44
C LYS A 97 -9.89 -18.19 5.86
N TYR A 98 -11.01 -17.66 5.36
CA TYR A 98 -12.08 -18.46 4.72
C TYR A 98 -11.98 -18.51 3.21
N HIS A 99 -10.86 -18.13 2.61
CA HIS A 99 -10.60 -18.17 1.16
C HIS A 99 -11.67 -17.48 0.32
N ARG A 100 -12.24 -16.38 0.83
CA ARG A 100 -13.23 -15.56 0.13
C ARG A 100 -12.53 -14.53 -0.73
N ASN A 101 -13.17 -14.15 -1.83
CA ASN A 101 -12.65 -13.13 -2.73
C ASN A 101 -13.08 -11.72 -2.29
N CYS A 102 -12.42 -10.70 -2.85
CA CYS A 102 -12.83 -9.31 -2.71
C CYS A 102 -12.84 -8.65 -4.09
N ILE A 103 -13.94 -8.01 -4.45
CA ILE A 103 -14.11 -7.34 -5.74
C ILE A 103 -14.38 -5.86 -5.47
N ILE A 104 -13.55 -4.98 -6.06
CA ILE A 104 -13.69 -3.53 -5.93
C ILE A 104 -13.96 -2.96 -7.31
N THR A 105 -15.17 -2.47 -7.55
CA THR A 105 -15.57 -1.88 -8.83
C THR A 105 -15.80 -0.37 -8.71
N GLY A 106 -15.77 0.34 -9.83
CA GLY A 106 -16.09 1.78 -9.88
C GLY A 106 -15.26 2.57 -10.87
N PRO A 107 -15.56 3.86 -11.07
CA PRO A 107 -14.94 4.70 -12.09
C PRO A 107 -13.44 4.92 -11.86
N THR A 108 -12.75 5.37 -12.93
CA THR A 108 -11.33 5.73 -12.84
C THR A 108 -11.12 6.85 -11.83
N GLY A 109 -10.11 6.68 -10.97
CA GLY A 109 -9.77 7.68 -9.95
C GLY A 109 -10.58 7.60 -8.66
N ALA A 110 -11.54 6.68 -8.52
CA ALA A 110 -12.33 6.48 -7.29
C ALA A 110 -11.53 5.87 -6.12
N GLY A 111 -10.27 5.46 -6.36
CA GLY A 111 -9.38 4.93 -5.31
C GLY A 111 -9.36 3.41 -5.20
N LYS A 112 -9.83 2.65 -6.20
CA LYS A 112 -9.84 1.18 -6.21
C LYS A 112 -8.47 0.56 -5.90
N THR A 113 -7.46 0.95 -6.69
CA THR A 113 -6.07 0.48 -6.51
C THR A 113 -5.53 0.79 -5.12
N PHE A 114 -5.86 1.99 -4.58
CA PHE A 114 -5.46 2.36 -3.23
C PHE A 114 -6.06 1.42 -2.18
N ILE A 115 -7.37 1.18 -2.25
CA ILE A 115 -8.07 0.27 -1.33
C ILE A 115 -7.52 -1.15 -1.46
N GLY A 116 -7.31 -1.64 -2.70
CA GLY A 116 -6.73 -2.96 -2.94
C GLY A 116 -5.32 -3.12 -2.36
N CYS A 117 -4.46 -2.10 -2.53
CA CYS A 117 -3.12 -2.09 -1.93
C CYS A 117 -3.17 -2.00 -0.41
N ALA A 118 -4.06 -1.18 0.17
CA ALA A 118 -4.20 -1.04 1.61
C ALA A 118 -4.69 -2.33 2.29
N LEU A 119 -5.65 -3.03 1.68
CA LEU A 119 -6.10 -4.34 2.18
C LEU A 119 -5.01 -5.41 2.06
N ALA A 120 -4.23 -5.41 0.97
CA ALA A 120 -3.10 -6.32 0.81
C ALA A 120 -1.94 -6.00 1.77
N HIS A 121 -1.71 -4.71 2.05
CA HIS A 121 -0.76 -4.28 3.08
C HIS A 121 -1.19 -4.77 4.47
N GLN A 122 -2.48 -4.60 4.81
CA GLN A 122 -3.04 -5.12 6.06
C GLN A 122 -2.90 -6.64 6.17
N ALA A 123 -3.18 -7.38 5.09
CA ALA A 123 -2.94 -8.83 5.04
C ALA A 123 -1.47 -9.18 5.36
N CYS A 124 -0.51 -8.41 4.84
CA CYS A 124 0.91 -8.59 5.16
C CYS A 124 1.22 -8.30 6.64
N ARG A 125 0.56 -7.34 7.28
CA ARG A 125 0.67 -7.04 8.72
C ARG A 125 0.18 -8.22 9.55
N GLU A 126 -0.94 -8.83 9.16
CA GLU A 126 -1.53 -10.00 9.80
C GLU A 126 -0.80 -11.34 9.49
N GLY A 127 0.35 -11.28 8.81
CA GLY A 127 1.18 -12.45 8.56
C GLY A 127 0.94 -13.15 7.21
N TYR A 128 -0.07 -12.78 6.46
CA TYR A 128 -0.39 -13.37 5.16
C TYR A 128 0.58 -12.91 4.07
N ARG A 129 0.78 -13.74 3.05
CA ARG A 129 1.58 -13.42 1.86
C ARG A 129 0.67 -12.87 0.78
N ALA A 130 0.90 -11.64 0.35
CA ALA A 130 0.23 -11.03 -0.78
C ALA A 130 1.13 -10.99 -2.01
N LEU A 131 0.51 -10.94 -3.21
CA LEU A 131 1.21 -10.69 -4.47
C LEU A 131 0.32 -9.84 -5.37
N TYR A 132 0.85 -8.72 -5.84
CA TYR A 132 0.14 -7.77 -6.68
C TYR A 132 0.56 -7.91 -8.14
N PHE A 133 -0.46 -7.88 -9.03
CA PHE A 133 -0.28 -7.76 -10.46
C PHE A 133 -1.21 -6.70 -11.06
N TYR A 134 -0.67 -5.94 -11.97
CA TYR A 134 -1.43 -5.14 -12.92
C TYR A 134 -1.83 -6.03 -14.10
N THR A 135 -3.12 -6.09 -14.44
CA THR A 135 -3.67 -7.06 -15.40
C THR A 135 -2.89 -7.17 -16.71
N PRO A 136 -2.61 -6.09 -17.47
CA PRO A 136 -1.84 -6.21 -18.70
C PRO A 136 -0.42 -6.73 -18.52
N LYS A 137 0.16 -6.53 -17.32
CA LYS A 137 1.53 -6.95 -17.03
C LYS A 137 1.62 -8.42 -16.69
N ILE A 138 0.63 -8.99 -15.99
CA ILE A 138 0.65 -10.43 -15.66
C ILE A 138 0.52 -11.26 -16.94
N PHE A 139 -0.41 -10.91 -17.85
CA PHE A 139 -0.59 -11.66 -19.10
C PHE A 139 0.63 -11.58 -20.02
N ARG A 140 1.31 -10.43 -20.09
CA ARG A 140 2.59 -10.34 -20.79
C ARG A 140 3.66 -11.24 -20.16
N GLN A 141 3.72 -11.31 -18.83
CA GLN A 141 4.65 -12.19 -18.14
C GLN A 141 4.33 -13.67 -18.38
N MET A 142 3.05 -14.04 -18.45
CA MET A 142 2.62 -15.41 -18.77
C MET A 142 2.98 -15.77 -20.19
N ALA A 143 2.75 -14.91 -21.17
CA ALA A 143 3.15 -15.13 -22.55
C ALA A 143 4.66 -15.39 -22.68
N ILE A 144 5.50 -14.59 -22.02
CA ILE A 144 6.95 -14.80 -21.98
C ILE A 144 7.28 -16.13 -21.29
N ALA A 145 6.62 -16.44 -20.18
CA ALA A 145 6.85 -17.65 -19.42
C ALA A 145 6.47 -18.93 -20.19
N HIS A 146 5.46 -18.87 -21.06
CA HIS A 146 5.14 -19.96 -22.00
C HIS A 146 6.26 -20.20 -22.99
N VAL A 147 6.79 -19.14 -23.62
CA VAL A 147 7.90 -19.25 -24.57
C VAL A 147 9.17 -19.80 -23.90
N ASP A 148 9.45 -19.34 -22.68
CA ASP A 148 10.65 -19.75 -21.92
C ASP A 148 10.50 -21.09 -21.18
N GLY A 149 9.33 -21.75 -21.26
CA GLY A 149 9.03 -22.98 -20.51
C GLY A 149 8.96 -22.80 -18.99
N ARG A 150 8.81 -21.57 -18.50
CA ARG A 150 8.78 -21.23 -17.06
C ARG A 150 7.37 -21.01 -16.51
N ILE A 151 6.32 -21.25 -17.31
CA ILE A 151 4.93 -21.00 -16.92
C ILE A 151 4.54 -21.72 -15.63
N THR A 152 4.91 -22.99 -15.48
CA THR A 152 4.63 -23.79 -14.28
C THR A 152 5.20 -23.17 -13.00
N ASN A 153 6.39 -22.54 -13.09
CA ASN A 153 7.00 -21.87 -11.95
C ASN A 153 6.27 -20.56 -11.60
N LEU A 154 5.78 -19.86 -12.62
CA LEU A 154 4.98 -18.64 -12.42
C LEU A 154 3.64 -18.99 -11.77
N LEU A 155 2.91 -19.99 -12.28
CA LEU A 155 1.64 -20.46 -11.72
C LEU A 155 1.81 -20.94 -10.27
N LYS A 156 2.82 -21.76 -9.98
CA LYS A 156 3.15 -22.18 -8.60
C LYS A 156 3.46 -21.01 -7.67
N LYS A 157 4.08 -19.94 -8.17
CA LYS A 157 4.33 -18.74 -7.38
C LYS A 157 3.03 -18.00 -7.06
N ILE A 158 2.10 -17.93 -8.00
CA ILE A 158 0.81 -17.26 -7.87
C ILE A 158 -0.12 -18.08 -6.96
N SER A 159 -0.15 -19.40 -7.09
CA SER A 159 -1.02 -20.27 -6.28
C SER A 159 -0.61 -20.34 -4.81
N ARG A 160 0.67 -20.09 -4.48
CA ARG A 160 1.19 -20.19 -3.10
C ARG A 160 0.96 -18.97 -2.21
N VAL A 161 0.44 -17.86 -2.74
CA VAL A 161 0.17 -16.67 -1.93
C VAL A 161 -1.23 -16.71 -1.35
N ASP A 162 -1.38 -16.20 -0.13
CA ASP A 162 -2.66 -16.18 0.54
C ASP A 162 -3.62 -15.18 -0.13
N VAL A 163 -3.08 -14.03 -0.60
CA VAL A 163 -3.84 -12.99 -1.30
C VAL A 163 -3.20 -12.66 -2.65
N LEU A 164 -3.94 -12.88 -3.73
CA LEU A 164 -3.60 -12.43 -5.07
C LEU A 164 -4.36 -11.14 -5.40
N VAL A 165 -3.65 -10.06 -5.69
CA VAL A 165 -4.27 -8.79 -6.14
C VAL A 165 -4.12 -8.64 -7.64
N ILE A 166 -5.26 -8.57 -8.34
CA ILE A 166 -5.36 -8.31 -9.78
C ILE A 166 -5.97 -6.93 -9.97
N ASP A 167 -5.15 -5.97 -10.40
CA ASP A 167 -5.55 -4.58 -10.54
C ASP A 167 -5.93 -4.24 -11.99
N ASP A 168 -7.00 -3.44 -12.15
CA ASP A 168 -7.51 -2.97 -13.43
C ASP A 168 -7.97 -4.10 -14.38
N TRP A 169 -8.72 -5.09 -13.83
CA TRP A 169 -9.35 -6.16 -14.60
C TRP A 169 -10.34 -5.61 -15.65
N GLY A 170 -10.29 -6.17 -16.85
CA GLY A 170 -11.15 -5.79 -17.98
C GLY A 170 -10.70 -4.54 -18.73
N LEU A 171 -9.60 -3.88 -18.32
CA LEU A 171 -9.12 -2.67 -19.01
C LEU A 171 -8.45 -2.97 -20.36
N ALA A 172 -7.88 -4.13 -20.52
CA ALA A 172 -7.29 -4.60 -21.77
C ALA A 172 -8.11 -5.77 -22.30
N THR A 173 -8.32 -5.79 -23.62
CA THR A 173 -8.88 -6.95 -24.31
C THR A 173 -7.85 -8.08 -24.22
N LEU A 174 -8.27 -9.21 -23.67
CA LEU A 174 -7.45 -10.40 -23.56
C LEU A 174 -7.77 -11.37 -24.69
N GLU A 175 -6.75 -12.13 -25.10
CA GLU A 175 -6.94 -13.21 -26.06
C GLU A 175 -7.52 -14.44 -25.38
N ARG A 176 -8.15 -15.34 -26.16
CA ARG A 176 -8.82 -16.54 -25.64
C ARG A 176 -7.91 -17.42 -24.78
N HIS A 177 -6.64 -17.56 -25.16
CA HIS A 177 -5.67 -18.34 -24.37
C HIS A 177 -5.35 -17.69 -23.03
N GLN A 178 -5.33 -16.34 -22.95
CA GLN A 178 -5.07 -15.61 -21.70
C GLN A 178 -6.19 -15.76 -20.68
N TYR A 179 -7.44 -15.83 -21.13
CA TYR A 179 -8.56 -16.14 -20.24
C TYR A 179 -8.49 -17.57 -19.69
N ARG A 180 -7.99 -18.53 -20.48
CA ARG A 180 -7.75 -19.92 -20.02
C ARG A 180 -6.63 -19.95 -18.98
N ASP A 181 -5.51 -19.26 -19.22
CA ASP A 181 -4.45 -19.13 -18.24
C ASP A 181 -4.94 -18.49 -16.94
N PHE A 182 -5.84 -17.51 -17.05
CA PHE A 182 -6.43 -16.88 -15.89
C PHE A 182 -7.37 -17.84 -15.13
N LEU A 183 -8.15 -18.61 -15.86
CA LEU A 183 -9.01 -19.65 -15.27
C LEU A 183 -8.18 -20.70 -14.51
N GLU A 184 -7.05 -21.14 -15.07
CA GLU A 184 -6.10 -22.06 -14.39
C GLU A 184 -5.61 -21.47 -13.06
N ILE A 185 -5.24 -20.18 -13.05
CA ILE A 185 -4.87 -19.49 -11.80
C ILE A 185 -6.01 -19.53 -10.78
N LEU A 186 -7.26 -19.29 -11.22
CA LEU A 186 -8.41 -19.28 -10.33
C LEU A 186 -8.76 -20.67 -9.82
N ASP A 187 -8.60 -21.70 -10.65
CA ASP A 187 -8.79 -23.10 -10.26
C ASP A 187 -7.80 -23.54 -9.19
N ASP A 188 -6.53 -23.27 -9.40
CA ASP A 188 -5.47 -23.56 -8.42
C ASP A 188 -5.69 -22.85 -7.07
N ARG A 189 -6.38 -21.70 -7.09
CA ARG A 189 -6.64 -20.90 -5.90
C ARG A 189 -7.98 -21.15 -5.24
N HIS A 190 -8.88 -21.84 -5.94
CA HIS A 190 -10.21 -22.11 -5.41
C HIS A 190 -10.13 -22.92 -4.09
N GLY A 191 -10.73 -22.40 -3.01
CA GLY A 191 -10.68 -23.03 -1.69
C GLY A 191 -9.31 -23.04 -0.98
N SER A 192 -8.26 -22.42 -1.56
CA SER A 192 -6.91 -22.42 -1.01
C SER A 192 -6.29 -21.02 -0.85
N GLY A 193 -6.85 -20.01 -1.51
CA GLY A 193 -6.36 -18.63 -1.41
C GLY A 193 -7.42 -17.62 -1.84
N SER A 194 -7.27 -16.39 -1.43
CA SER A 194 -8.18 -15.29 -1.74
C SER A 194 -7.68 -14.47 -2.92
N THR A 195 -8.61 -14.03 -3.78
CA THR A 195 -8.29 -13.15 -4.90
C THR A 195 -9.01 -11.81 -4.71
N LEU A 196 -8.23 -10.72 -4.73
CA LEU A 196 -8.73 -9.36 -4.71
C LEU A 196 -8.63 -8.77 -6.11
N ILE A 197 -9.77 -8.37 -6.68
CA ILE A 197 -9.82 -7.81 -8.03
C ILE A 197 -10.32 -6.38 -7.98
N THR A 198 -9.65 -5.49 -8.70
CA THR A 198 -10.19 -4.15 -8.99
C THR A 198 -10.59 -4.05 -10.45
N SER A 199 -11.71 -3.41 -10.74
CA SER A 199 -12.19 -3.20 -12.10
C SER A 199 -12.91 -1.86 -12.27
N GLN A 200 -12.84 -1.30 -13.47
CA GLN A 200 -13.65 -0.13 -13.83
C GLN A 200 -15.07 -0.53 -14.22
N PHE A 201 -15.25 -1.78 -14.60
CA PHE A 201 -16.51 -2.33 -15.05
C PHE A 201 -17.25 -3.04 -13.89
N PRO A 202 -18.57 -2.92 -13.82
CA PRO A 202 -19.36 -3.72 -12.88
C PRO A 202 -19.24 -5.21 -13.22
N THR A 203 -19.41 -6.08 -12.23
CA THR A 203 -19.31 -7.54 -12.44
C THR A 203 -20.30 -8.09 -13.46
N SER A 204 -21.45 -7.42 -13.65
CA SER A 204 -22.44 -7.77 -14.68
C SER A 204 -21.94 -7.63 -16.11
N ALA A 205 -20.95 -6.76 -16.35
CA ALA A 205 -20.36 -6.57 -17.68
C ALA A 205 -19.19 -7.53 -17.97
N TRP A 206 -18.72 -8.30 -16.98
CA TRP A 206 -17.53 -9.14 -17.15
C TRP A 206 -17.75 -10.30 -18.10
N HIS A 207 -18.98 -10.83 -18.17
CA HIS A 207 -19.33 -11.89 -19.11
C HIS A 207 -19.10 -11.44 -20.55
N ASP A 208 -19.60 -10.26 -20.90
CA ASP A 208 -19.43 -9.69 -22.25
C ASP A 208 -17.98 -9.32 -22.58
N ILE A 209 -17.22 -8.85 -21.56
CA ILE A 209 -15.79 -8.53 -21.69
C ILE A 209 -14.98 -9.77 -22.01
N ILE A 210 -15.28 -10.90 -21.37
CA ILE A 210 -14.60 -12.18 -21.61
C ILE A 210 -14.96 -12.73 -22.99
N GLY A 211 -16.22 -12.60 -23.42
CA GLY A 211 -16.69 -12.92 -24.78
C GLY A 211 -16.76 -14.41 -25.13
N ASP A 212 -16.32 -15.32 -24.27
CA ASP A 212 -16.49 -16.77 -24.38
C ASP A 212 -17.41 -17.21 -23.23
N PRO A 213 -18.67 -17.61 -23.50
CA PRO A 213 -19.64 -17.89 -22.44
C PRO A 213 -19.18 -18.94 -21.43
N THR A 214 -18.59 -20.04 -21.92
CA THR A 214 -18.14 -21.14 -21.04
C THR A 214 -17.01 -20.70 -20.10
N VAL A 215 -16.05 -19.96 -20.63
CA VAL A 215 -14.93 -19.42 -19.84
C VAL A 215 -15.40 -18.33 -18.91
N ALA A 216 -16.35 -17.49 -19.36
CA ALA A 216 -16.93 -16.43 -18.54
C ALA A 216 -17.68 -17.00 -17.34
N ASP A 217 -18.57 -17.97 -17.57
CA ASP A 217 -19.30 -18.64 -16.48
C ASP A 217 -18.34 -19.25 -15.47
N ALA A 218 -17.30 -19.95 -15.94
CA ALA A 218 -16.31 -20.56 -15.08
C ALA A 218 -15.52 -19.55 -14.23
N ILE A 219 -15.09 -18.44 -14.83
CA ILE A 219 -14.36 -17.35 -14.13
C ILE A 219 -15.28 -16.67 -13.12
N LEU A 220 -16.51 -16.33 -13.52
CA LEU A 220 -17.46 -15.63 -12.67
C LEU A 220 -17.91 -16.48 -11.48
N ASP A 221 -18.13 -17.78 -11.68
CA ASP A 221 -18.46 -18.70 -10.60
C ASP A 221 -17.38 -18.67 -9.50
N ARG A 222 -16.10 -18.80 -9.88
CA ARG A 222 -14.98 -18.81 -8.94
C ARG A 222 -14.70 -17.49 -8.25
N LEU A 223 -14.96 -16.37 -8.93
CA LEU A 223 -14.64 -15.05 -8.42
C LEU A 223 -15.78 -14.41 -7.66
N VAL A 224 -17.01 -14.50 -8.18
CA VAL A 224 -18.12 -13.62 -7.78
C VAL A 224 -19.01 -14.25 -6.72
N HIS A 225 -19.17 -15.58 -6.76
CA HIS A 225 -20.12 -16.29 -5.91
C HIS A 225 -19.83 -16.12 -4.41
N ASN A 226 -18.56 -16.12 -4.04
CA ASN A 226 -18.10 -16.03 -2.63
C ASN A 226 -17.30 -14.75 -2.35
N ALA A 227 -17.65 -13.63 -2.99
CA ALA A 227 -16.88 -12.40 -2.91
C ALA A 227 -17.53 -11.32 -2.06
N HIS A 228 -16.73 -10.64 -1.27
CA HIS A 228 -17.06 -9.31 -0.74
C HIS A 228 -17.01 -8.28 -1.87
N LYS A 229 -18.11 -7.55 -2.09
CA LYS A 229 -18.21 -6.56 -3.17
C LYS A 229 -18.20 -5.16 -2.63
N ILE A 230 -17.30 -4.32 -3.17
CA ILE A 230 -17.22 -2.89 -2.90
C ILE A 230 -17.47 -2.17 -4.22
N GLU A 231 -18.57 -1.45 -4.30
CA GLU A 231 -18.88 -0.62 -5.47
C GLU A 231 -18.63 0.84 -5.13
N LEU A 232 -17.62 1.42 -5.77
CA LEU A 232 -17.30 2.83 -5.62
C LEU A 232 -18.04 3.65 -6.68
N LYS A 233 -18.51 4.83 -6.27
CA LYS A 233 -19.25 5.77 -7.11
C LYS A 233 -18.59 7.16 -7.06
N GLY A 234 -19.04 8.08 -7.92
CA GLY A 234 -18.64 9.48 -7.86
C GLY A 234 -17.38 9.82 -8.66
N GLU A 235 -16.91 11.06 -8.47
CA GLU A 235 -15.84 11.64 -9.28
C GLU A 235 -14.43 11.18 -8.85
N SER A 236 -13.47 11.42 -9.76
CA SER A 236 -12.06 11.10 -9.53
C SER A 236 -11.44 11.90 -8.38
N MET A 237 -10.94 11.22 -7.36
CA MET A 237 -10.19 11.83 -6.26
C MET A 237 -8.89 12.53 -6.70
N ARG A 238 -8.33 12.14 -7.86
CA ARG A 238 -7.12 12.78 -8.42
C ARG A 238 -7.36 14.22 -8.84
N LYS A 239 -8.56 14.54 -9.35
CA LYS A 239 -8.93 15.91 -9.73
C LYS A 239 -9.00 16.85 -8.51
N LYS A 240 -9.45 16.34 -7.35
CA LYS A 240 -9.53 17.13 -6.12
C LYS A 240 -8.16 17.40 -5.49
N LYS A 241 -7.25 16.43 -5.54
CA LYS A 241 -5.89 16.61 -5.01
C LYS A 241 -5.16 17.72 -5.77
N LYS A 242 -5.23 17.72 -7.12
CA LYS A 242 -4.70 18.83 -7.94
C LYS A 242 -5.31 20.19 -7.59
N ARG A 243 -6.63 20.27 -7.44
CA ARG A 243 -7.30 21.53 -7.03
C ARG A 243 -6.89 21.98 -5.62
N GLY A 244 -6.72 21.05 -4.68
CA GLY A 244 -6.25 21.37 -3.33
C GLY A 244 -4.81 21.92 -3.34
N ASP A 245 -3.92 21.27 -4.09
CA ASP A 245 -2.53 21.68 -4.24
C ASP A 245 -2.39 23.04 -4.97
N GLU A 246 -3.23 23.30 -5.97
CA GLU A 246 -3.29 24.60 -6.67
C GLU A 246 -3.79 25.74 -5.75
N ILE A 247 -4.80 25.48 -4.90
CA ILE A 247 -5.32 26.46 -3.94
C ILE A 247 -4.29 26.76 -2.83
N THR A 248 -3.56 25.73 -2.38
CA THR A 248 -2.53 25.88 -1.34
C THR A 248 -1.33 26.66 -1.89
N ASN A 249 -0.88 26.36 -3.10
CA ASN A 249 0.20 27.09 -3.76
C ASN A 249 -0.17 28.56 -4.06
N ALA A 250 -1.38 28.83 -4.52
CA ALA A 250 -1.87 30.18 -4.74
C ALA A 250 -1.96 31.00 -3.41
N ALA A 251 -2.36 30.35 -2.32
CA ALA A 251 -2.40 31.00 -1.00
C ALA A 251 -1.00 31.26 -0.40
N GLU A 252 -0.02 30.43 -0.71
CA GLU A 252 1.37 30.63 -0.32
C GLU A 252 2.05 31.74 -1.13
N ASP A 253 1.77 31.83 -2.41
CA ASP A 253 2.29 32.91 -3.28
C ASP A 253 1.67 34.27 -2.91
N ASP A 254 0.38 34.33 -2.60
CA ASP A 254 -0.28 35.54 -2.10
C ASP A 254 0.30 36.00 -0.75
N ARG A 255 0.69 35.05 0.12
CA ARG A 255 1.39 35.36 1.38
C ARG A 255 2.83 35.87 1.19
N LYS A 256 3.54 35.37 0.18
CA LYS A 256 4.89 35.83 -0.18
C LYS A 256 4.83 37.24 -0.77
N GLU A 257 3.91 37.51 -1.69
CA GLU A 257 3.72 38.87 -2.25
C GLU A 257 3.34 39.91 -1.20
N LYS A 258 2.46 39.56 -0.24
CA LYS A 258 2.09 40.47 0.86
C LYS A 258 3.26 40.73 1.81
N LYS A 259 4.17 39.75 2.02
CA LYS A 259 5.38 39.95 2.81
C LYS A 259 6.43 40.81 2.09
N GLU A 260 6.54 40.67 0.77
CA GLU A 260 7.46 41.49 -0.03
C GLU A 260 6.97 42.95 -0.14
N LYS A 261 5.67 43.19 -0.32
CA LYS A 261 5.09 44.55 -0.31
C LYS A 261 5.24 45.26 1.04
N LYS A 262 5.25 44.54 2.17
CA LYS A 262 5.53 45.08 3.51
C LYS A 262 7.00 45.37 3.77
N ARG A 263 7.93 44.86 2.95
CA ARG A 263 9.39 45.07 3.10
C ARG A 263 9.95 46.18 2.19
N ARG A 264 9.12 46.76 1.29
CA ARG A 264 9.56 47.94 0.52
C ARG A 264 9.48 49.14 1.40
N PRO A 265 10.60 49.90 1.60
CA PRO A 265 10.59 51.16 2.35
C PRO A 265 9.72 52.18 1.61
N ASP A 266 8.99 52.96 2.39
CA ASP A 266 8.07 54.02 1.92
C ASP A 266 8.90 55.06 1.12
N PRO A 267 8.49 55.42 -0.13
CA PRO A 267 9.17 56.43 -0.94
C PRO A 267 9.16 57.84 -0.35
N SER A 268 8.47 58.08 0.78
CA SER A 268 8.33 59.39 1.41
C SER A 268 9.47 59.81 2.32
N ASP A 269 10.51 58.94 2.53
CA ASP A 269 11.63 59.24 3.46
C ASP A 269 12.93 59.69 2.76
N GLN A 270 12.83 60.13 1.49
CA GLN A 270 13.95 60.79 0.80
C GLN A 270 13.58 62.25 0.44
N GLY A 271 13.68 63.13 1.43
CA GLY A 271 13.41 64.54 1.14
C GLY A 271 13.55 65.47 2.32
N SER A 272 14.71 65.59 2.93
CA SER A 272 15.08 66.85 3.64
C SER A 272 16.51 66.78 4.17
N ASP A 273 17.47 67.02 3.29
CA ASP A 273 18.80 67.50 3.70
C ASP A 273 19.50 68.13 2.48
N ASN A 274 19.12 69.33 2.15
CA ASN A 274 19.97 70.21 1.34
C ASN A 274 19.49 71.69 1.46
N ALA A 275 19.84 72.31 2.54
CA ALA A 275 19.91 73.80 2.58
C ALA A 275 20.70 74.21 3.84
N ASN A 276 21.98 74.36 3.75
CA ASN A 276 22.66 75.50 4.34
C ASN A 276 24.20 75.36 4.28
N LEU A 277 24.86 76.01 3.34
CA LEU A 277 26.18 76.52 3.46
C LEU A 277 26.43 77.57 2.34
N GLY A 278 25.93 78.71 2.61
CA GLY A 278 26.30 79.94 1.88
C GLY A 278 26.94 80.93 2.79
N GLY A 279 28.19 81.36 2.43
CA GLY A 279 28.55 82.72 2.74
C GLY A 279 29.76 82.97 3.62
N LYS A 280 30.68 83.61 3.00
CA LYS A 280 31.79 84.51 3.52
C LYS A 280 33.14 83.82 3.64
N ALA A 281 34.13 84.26 2.98
CA ALA A 281 34.70 85.53 2.57
C ALA A 281 35.91 85.21 1.66
#